data_412023e8e17239cd662d7289eb064bfc
#
_entry.id   412023e8e17239cd662d7289eb064bfc
#
_cell.length_a   1.000
_cell.length_b   1.000
_cell.length_c   1.000
_cell.angle_alpha   90.00
_cell.angle_beta   90.00
_cell.angle_gamma   90.00
#
_symmetry.space_group_name_H-M   'P 1'
#
loop_
_entity.id
_entity.type
_entity.pdbx_description
1 polymer ?
#
loop_
_entity_poly.entity_id
_entity_poly.type
_entity_poly.pdbx_seq_one_letter_code
_entity_poly.pdbx_strand_id
1 'polypeptide(L)'
;MISVIIPLYNKGASISNTIKSVLSQNYSDFELVVVDDGSIDDSVEIVEAIQDSRIRLIRQTNGGPSKARNTGVLNAKGEWLVFLDADDELLPNGLETFVQLIENHPNIDIVDCNTMYYNPNGNFVGRHPINGYVKNPMKMFFYLLIGPGADHSCFRKELLEKYPYNVHIRRFEDGELLMRLLPNAKVYSSSKPVALVHGEYACASKPRKNPLDDYFAYLDFSKGGFWQKMCVYKMFLENRELYPEYGHQHYAKMYKR
;
A
#
# COMPACT_ATOMS: atom_id res chain seq x y z
N MET A 1 -5.34 4.86 18.76
CA MET A 1 -6.04 3.76 18.05
C MET A 1 -5.57 3.68 16.61
N ILE A 2 -5.30 2.48 16.09
CA ILE A 2 -4.97 2.20 14.68
C ILE A 2 -6.19 1.57 14.00
N SER A 3 -6.47 1.95 12.74
CA SER A 3 -7.40 1.20 11.88
C SER A 3 -6.59 0.39 10.86
N VAL A 4 -6.76 -0.92 10.88
CA VAL A 4 -6.24 -1.81 9.83
C VAL A 4 -7.31 -1.94 8.75
N ILE A 5 -6.94 -1.66 7.50
CA ILE A 5 -7.86 -1.66 6.35
C ILE A 5 -7.45 -2.79 5.41
N ILE A 6 -8.36 -3.73 5.15
CA ILE A 6 -8.16 -4.84 4.22
C ILE A 6 -9.07 -4.65 3.00
N PRO A 7 -8.54 -4.29 1.82
CA PRO A 7 -9.30 -4.36 0.57
C PRO A 7 -9.47 -5.83 0.17
N LEU A 8 -10.71 -6.31 0.07
CA LEU A 8 -11.06 -7.70 -0.19
C LEU A 8 -11.70 -7.86 -1.56
N TYR A 9 -11.15 -8.75 -2.39
CA TYR A 9 -11.78 -9.17 -3.64
C TYR A 9 -11.32 -10.57 -4.05
N ASN A 10 -12.20 -11.56 -3.95
CA ASN A 10 -11.96 -12.97 -4.32
C ASN A 10 -10.67 -13.54 -3.67
N LYS A 11 -10.63 -13.53 -2.34
CA LYS A 11 -9.52 -14.01 -1.51
C LYS A 11 -9.98 -15.02 -0.43
N GLY A 12 -11.00 -15.82 -0.72
CA GLY A 12 -11.52 -16.84 0.20
C GLY A 12 -10.44 -17.77 0.75
N ALA A 13 -9.46 -18.14 -0.09
CA ALA A 13 -8.36 -19.02 0.32
C ALA A 13 -7.39 -18.42 1.36
N SER A 14 -7.28 -17.10 1.47
CA SER A 14 -6.26 -16.42 2.30
C SER A 14 -6.83 -15.56 3.41
N ILE A 15 -7.99 -14.92 3.19
CA ILE A 15 -8.53 -13.88 4.08
C ILE A 15 -8.64 -14.30 5.55
N SER A 16 -8.92 -15.58 5.83
CA SER A 16 -8.99 -16.09 7.20
C SER A 16 -7.67 -15.97 7.94
N ASN A 17 -6.54 -16.25 7.28
CA ASN A 17 -5.21 -16.12 7.87
C ASN A 17 -4.83 -14.66 8.07
N THR A 18 -5.11 -13.82 7.07
CA THR A 18 -4.92 -12.36 7.16
C THR A 18 -5.64 -11.77 8.36
N ILE A 19 -6.93 -12.05 8.52
CA ILE A 19 -7.73 -11.57 9.68
C ILE A 19 -7.17 -12.11 11.00
N LYS A 20 -6.84 -13.39 11.09
CA LYS A 20 -6.26 -13.99 12.30
C LYS A 20 -4.95 -13.32 12.70
N SER A 21 -4.10 -12.97 11.73
CA SER A 21 -2.85 -12.27 12.00
C SER A 21 -3.06 -10.89 12.64
N VAL A 22 -4.12 -10.18 12.23
CA VAL A 22 -4.51 -8.89 12.83
C VAL A 22 -5.12 -9.08 14.22
N LEU A 23 -6.06 -10.02 14.38
CA LEU A 23 -6.74 -10.23 15.66
C LEU A 23 -5.80 -10.73 16.76
N SER A 24 -4.71 -11.41 16.40
CA SER A 24 -3.70 -11.93 17.33
C SER A 24 -2.58 -10.94 17.68
N GLN A 25 -2.68 -9.68 17.26
CA GLN A 25 -1.69 -8.66 17.58
C GLN A 25 -1.60 -8.39 19.08
N ASN A 26 -0.39 -8.15 19.58
CA ASN A 26 -0.14 -7.81 21.00
C ASN A 26 -0.71 -6.44 21.40
N TYR A 27 -0.81 -5.51 20.45
CA TYR A 27 -1.48 -4.22 20.64
C TYR A 27 -2.99 -4.37 20.45
N SER A 28 -3.81 -3.93 21.39
CA SER A 28 -5.25 -4.18 21.44
C SER A 28 -6.13 -2.99 21.00
N ASP A 29 -5.60 -1.75 20.98
CA ASP A 29 -6.38 -0.55 20.64
C ASP A 29 -6.43 -0.33 19.12
N PHE A 30 -7.05 -1.27 18.41
CA PHE A 30 -7.26 -1.20 16.97
C PHE A 30 -8.68 -1.61 16.57
N GLU A 31 -9.09 -1.20 15.39
CA GLU A 31 -10.21 -1.76 14.62
C GLU A 31 -9.72 -2.39 13.31
N LEU A 32 -10.49 -3.33 12.79
CA LEU A 32 -10.26 -3.97 11.50
C LEU A 32 -11.40 -3.63 10.54
N VAL A 33 -11.12 -2.88 9.49
CA VAL A 33 -12.09 -2.50 8.46
C VAL A 33 -11.82 -3.34 7.22
N VAL A 34 -12.66 -4.34 6.98
CA VAL A 34 -12.61 -5.16 5.76
C VAL A 34 -13.55 -4.54 4.74
N VAL A 35 -13.03 -4.20 3.56
CA VAL A 35 -13.83 -3.61 2.47
C VAL A 35 -13.93 -4.62 1.34
N ASP A 36 -15.07 -5.31 1.26
CA ASP A 36 -15.39 -6.21 0.15
C ASP A 36 -15.73 -5.40 -1.10
N ASP A 37 -14.90 -5.54 -2.13
CA ASP A 37 -15.05 -4.87 -3.42
C ASP A 37 -15.83 -5.74 -4.42
N GLY A 38 -16.91 -6.36 -3.96
CA GLY A 38 -17.82 -7.17 -4.76
C GLY A 38 -17.28 -8.56 -5.09
N SER A 39 -16.80 -9.29 -4.09
CA SER A 39 -16.38 -10.70 -4.23
C SER A 39 -17.54 -11.59 -4.68
N ILE A 40 -17.19 -12.61 -5.46
CA ILE A 40 -18.11 -13.62 -5.98
C ILE A 40 -17.76 -15.05 -5.52
N ASP A 41 -16.71 -15.18 -4.72
CA ASP A 41 -16.30 -16.39 -4.02
C ASP A 41 -16.80 -16.35 -2.56
N ASP A 42 -16.35 -17.28 -1.73
CA ASP A 42 -16.72 -17.42 -0.31
C ASP A 42 -16.01 -16.43 0.64
N SER A 43 -15.31 -15.43 0.10
CA SER A 43 -14.55 -14.44 0.90
C SER A 43 -15.42 -13.76 1.96
N VAL A 44 -16.61 -13.34 1.58
CA VAL A 44 -17.53 -12.60 2.46
C VAL A 44 -18.06 -13.49 3.57
N GLU A 45 -18.50 -14.70 3.23
CA GLU A 45 -19.01 -15.69 4.18
C GLU A 45 -17.95 -16.06 5.23
N ILE A 46 -16.68 -16.16 4.82
CA ILE A 46 -15.56 -16.42 5.72
C ILE A 46 -15.38 -15.26 6.71
N VAL A 47 -15.45 -14.01 6.24
CA VAL A 47 -15.33 -12.84 7.13
C VAL A 47 -16.50 -12.77 8.11
N GLU A 48 -17.74 -12.99 7.66
CA GLU A 48 -18.95 -12.94 8.50
C GLU A 48 -18.99 -14.06 9.54
N ALA A 49 -18.34 -15.19 9.30
CA ALA A 49 -18.23 -16.27 10.26
C ALA A 49 -17.31 -15.94 11.46
N ILE A 50 -16.44 -14.94 11.34
CA ILE A 50 -15.50 -14.54 12.41
C ILE A 50 -16.22 -13.58 13.38
N GLN A 51 -16.49 -14.05 14.61
CA GLN A 51 -17.17 -13.28 15.64
C GLN A 51 -16.17 -12.49 16.49
N ASP A 52 -15.83 -11.27 16.05
CA ASP A 52 -14.99 -10.33 16.82
C ASP A 52 -15.50 -8.89 16.63
N SER A 53 -15.78 -8.20 17.74
CA SER A 53 -16.37 -6.85 17.74
C SER A 53 -15.47 -5.78 17.12
N ARG A 54 -14.20 -6.07 16.94
CA ARG A 54 -13.23 -5.15 16.29
C ARG A 54 -13.35 -5.16 14.77
N ILE A 55 -14.02 -6.18 14.19
CA ILE A 55 -14.20 -6.31 12.74
C ILE A 55 -15.42 -5.50 12.28
N ARG A 56 -15.22 -4.76 11.19
CA ARG A 56 -16.31 -4.11 10.45
C ARG A 56 -16.17 -4.46 8.98
N LEU A 57 -17.16 -5.19 8.46
CA LEU A 57 -17.26 -5.51 7.04
C LEU A 57 -18.09 -4.45 6.32
N ILE A 58 -17.53 -3.89 5.26
CA ILE A 58 -18.17 -2.92 4.35
C ILE A 58 -18.22 -3.56 2.98
N ARG A 59 -19.40 -3.60 2.36
CA ARG A 59 -19.58 -4.13 1.00
C ARG A 59 -19.78 -3.00 0.00
N GLN A 60 -19.14 -3.08 -1.14
CA GLN A 60 -19.33 -2.15 -2.25
C GLN A 60 -19.36 -2.87 -3.59
N THR A 61 -19.90 -2.21 -4.60
CA THR A 61 -19.78 -2.64 -6.00
C THR A 61 -18.33 -2.50 -6.43
N ASN A 62 -17.80 -3.52 -7.15
CA ASN A 62 -16.41 -3.56 -7.59
C ASN A 62 -15.97 -2.26 -8.26
N GLY A 63 -14.94 -1.67 -7.73
CA GLY A 63 -14.34 -0.42 -8.20
C GLY A 63 -12.81 -0.46 -8.21
N GLY A 64 -12.23 -1.60 -7.83
CA GLY A 64 -10.79 -1.81 -7.75
C GLY A 64 -10.16 -1.43 -6.41
N PRO A 65 -8.89 -1.79 -6.21
CA PRO A 65 -8.20 -1.67 -4.91
C PRO A 65 -8.16 -0.22 -4.40
N SER A 66 -7.91 0.74 -5.28
CA SER A 66 -7.90 2.18 -4.96
C SER A 66 -9.22 2.64 -4.33
N LYS A 67 -10.37 2.23 -4.90
CA LYS A 67 -11.69 2.58 -4.37
C LYS A 67 -11.94 1.90 -3.02
N ALA A 68 -11.58 0.63 -2.90
CA ALA A 68 -11.73 -0.13 -1.66
C ALA A 68 -10.89 0.49 -0.52
N ARG A 69 -9.63 0.84 -0.78
CA ARG A 69 -8.77 1.52 0.20
C ARG A 69 -9.35 2.88 0.59
N ASN A 70 -9.82 3.70 -0.36
CA ASN A 70 -10.48 4.98 -0.06
C ASN A 70 -11.75 4.80 0.80
N THR A 71 -12.59 3.80 0.51
CA THR A 71 -13.75 3.47 1.33
C THR A 71 -13.33 3.11 2.74
N GLY A 72 -12.24 2.35 2.90
CA GLY A 72 -11.65 2.04 4.20
C GLY A 72 -11.21 3.29 4.96
N VAL A 73 -10.48 4.21 4.32
CA VAL A 73 -10.03 5.49 4.91
C VAL A 73 -11.22 6.30 5.42
N LEU A 74 -12.27 6.44 4.61
CA LEU A 74 -13.47 7.22 4.97
C LEU A 74 -14.23 6.63 6.17
N ASN A 75 -14.17 5.32 6.35
CA ASN A 75 -14.86 4.62 7.43
C ASN A 75 -13.98 4.33 8.65
N ALA A 76 -12.69 4.51 8.55
CA ALA A 76 -11.75 4.30 9.65
C ALA A 76 -11.96 5.33 10.77
N LYS A 77 -11.87 4.87 12.04
CA LYS A 77 -11.97 5.70 13.23
C LYS A 77 -10.60 6.07 13.81
N GLY A 78 -9.56 5.30 13.49
CA GLY A 78 -8.20 5.53 13.95
C GLY A 78 -7.57 6.76 13.34
N GLU A 79 -6.69 7.41 14.08
CA GLU A 79 -5.84 8.49 13.59
C GLU A 79 -4.75 7.98 12.65
N TRP A 80 -4.38 6.73 12.82
CA TRP A 80 -3.34 6.06 12.05
C TRP A 80 -3.92 4.86 11.30
N LEU A 81 -3.52 4.68 10.06
CA LEU A 81 -4.06 3.68 9.14
C LEU A 81 -2.95 2.76 8.65
N VAL A 82 -3.22 1.46 8.67
CA VAL A 82 -2.39 0.42 8.05
C VAL A 82 -3.24 -0.26 6.99
N PHE A 83 -2.77 -0.29 5.75
CA PHE A 83 -3.34 -1.15 4.73
C PHE A 83 -2.70 -2.54 4.83
N LEU A 84 -3.49 -3.58 4.69
CA LEU A 84 -3.02 -4.97 4.65
C LEU A 84 -3.73 -5.68 3.50
N ASP A 85 -2.97 -6.23 2.57
CA ASP A 85 -3.56 -6.96 1.47
C ASP A 85 -4.16 -8.29 1.97
N ALA A 86 -5.26 -8.72 1.35
CA ALA A 86 -6.09 -9.84 1.85
C ALA A 86 -5.43 -11.23 1.73
N ASP A 87 -4.20 -11.28 1.29
CA ASP A 87 -3.34 -12.47 1.15
C ASP A 87 -2.02 -12.36 1.92
N ASP A 88 -1.83 -11.28 2.70
CA ASP A 88 -0.65 -11.05 3.51
C ASP A 88 -0.98 -11.10 5.01
N GLU A 89 0.03 -11.11 5.87
CA GLU A 89 -0.13 -11.25 7.31
C GLU A 89 0.68 -10.19 8.06
N LEU A 90 0.13 -9.64 9.15
CA LEU A 90 0.93 -8.88 10.10
C LEU A 90 1.74 -9.82 10.98
N LEU A 91 3.00 -9.50 11.24
CA LEU A 91 3.81 -10.19 12.25
C LEU A 91 3.27 -9.88 13.65
N PRO A 92 3.44 -10.75 14.65
CA PRO A 92 2.80 -10.61 15.99
C PRO A 92 3.00 -9.25 16.68
N ASN A 93 4.11 -8.57 16.44
CA ASN A 93 4.42 -7.24 17.01
C ASN A 93 4.28 -6.10 15.98
N GLY A 94 3.59 -6.33 14.87
CA GLY A 94 3.48 -5.34 13.79
C GLY A 94 2.86 -4.04 14.23
N LEU A 95 1.66 -4.09 14.82
CA LEU A 95 0.96 -2.90 15.31
C LEU A 95 1.69 -2.24 16.49
N GLU A 96 2.22 -3.01 17.43
CA GLU A 96 3.02 -2.49 18.55
C GLU A 96 4.26 -1.75 18.04
N THR A 97 4.93 -2.26 17.01
CA THR A 97 6.09 -1.60 16.39
C THR A 97 5.70 -0.23 15.81
N PHE A 98 4.58 -0.13 15.10
CA PHE A 98 4.09 1.15 14.59
C PHE A 98 3.81 2.13 15.74
N VAL A 99 3.09 1.70 16.78
CA VAL A 99 2.74 2.54 17.93
C VAL A 99 3.99 3.08 18.63
N GLN A 100 4.96 2.22 18.91
CA GLN A 100 6.23 2.63 19.55
C GLN A 100 6.98 3.68 18.69
N LEU A 101 6.99 3.51 17.37
CA LEU A 101 7.66 4.46 16.48
C LEU A 101 6.90 5.80 16.41
N ILE A 102 5.57 5.76 16.39
CA ILE A 102 4.72 6.96 16.37
C ILE A 102 4.88 7.76 17.69
N GLU A 103 4.82 7.09 18.83
CA GLU A 103 4.96 7.73 20.16
C GLU A 103 6.34 8.35 20.35
N ASN A 104 7.39 7.67 19.91
CA ASN A 104 8.77 8.18 19.99
C ASN A 104 9.06 9.29 18.97
N HIS A 105 8.24 9.45 17.93
CA HIS A 105 8.45 10.40 16.84
C HIS A 105 7.15 11.14 16.48
N PRO A 106 6.59 12.01 17.36
CA PRO A 106 5.24 12.57 17.20
C PRO A 106 5.03 13.47 15.97
N ASN A 107 6.10 13.95 15.36
CA ASN A 107 6.04 14.86 14.20
C ASN A 107 6.23 14.15 12.86
N ILE A 108 5.65 12.96 12.72
CA ILE A 108 5.70 12.17 11.47
C ILE A 108 4.29 12.00 10.88
N ASP A 109 4.25 11.76 9.59
CA ASP A 109 3.02 11.50 8.84
C ASP A 109 2.96 10.05 8.33
N ILE A 110 4.14 9.42 8.17
CA ILE A 110 4.30 8.04 7.71
C ILE A 110 5.38 7.36 8.53
N VAL A 111 5.08 6.15 9.00
CA VAL A 111 6.07 5.15 9.45
C VAL A 111 6.20 4.13 8.32
N ASP A 112 7.42 3.95 7.83
CA ASP A 112 7.76 2.98 6.79
C ASP A 112 8.67 1.90 7.40
N CYS A 113 8.17 0.68 7.51
CA CYS A 113 8.89 -0.45 8.09
C CYS A 113 9.34 -1.44 7.02
N ASN A 114 9.94 -2.54 7.44
CA ASN A 114 10.37 -3.61 6.54
C ASN A 114 9.31 -4.70 6.43
N THR A 115 9.45 -5.55 5.42
CA THR A 115 8.65 -6.76 5.22
C THR A 115 9.50 -8.01 5.35
N MET A 116 8.87 -9.10 5.74
CA MET A 116 9.35 -10.45 5.56
C MET A 116 8.63 -11.06 4.35
N TYR A 117 9.35 -11.75 3.50
CA TYR A 117 8.78 -12.44 2.33
C TYR A 117 8.69 -13.92 2.60
N TYR A 118 7.52 -14.48 2.33
CA TYR A 118 7.33 -15.93 2.38
C TYR A 118 8.16 -16.64 1.31
N ASN A 119 8.83 -17.69 1.70
CA ASN A 119 9.52 -18.59 0.78
C ASN A 119 9.45 -20.02 1.35
N PRO A 120 9.07 -21.03 0.56
CA PRO A 120 9.00 -22.44 1.01
C PRO A 120 10.31 -22.98 1.60
N ASN A 121 11.46 -22.42 1.21
CA ASN A 121 12.78 -22.79 1.70
C ASN A 121 13.25 -21.97 2.91
N GLY A 122 12.40 -21.12 3.46
CA GLY A 122 12.68 -20.24 4.60
C GLY A 122 12.41 -18.76 4.27
N ASN A 123 11.67 -18.10 5.14
CA ASN A 123 11.34 -16.68 4.97
C ASN A 123 12.60 -15.81 5.03
N PHE A 124 12.61 -14.73 4.28
CA PHE A 124 13.69 -13.76 4.30
C PHE A 124 13.17 -12.33 4.52
N VAL A 125 13.96 -11.51 5.19
CA VAL A 125 13.64 -10.11 5.45
C VAL A 125 14.04 -9.27 4.24
N GLY A 126 13.15 -8.39 3.81
CA GLY A 126 13.39 -7.45 2.73
C GLY A 126 14.56 -6.50 3.05
N ARG A 127 15.09 -5.89 2.02
CA ARG A 127 16.19 -4.93 2.18
C ARG A 127 15.62 -3.55 2.50
N HIS A 128 15.75 -3.12 3.76
CA HIS A 128 15.31 -1.80 4.21
C HIS A 128 16.43 -1.11 5.01
N PRO A 129 17.33 -0.38 4.35
CA PRO A 129 18.59 0.05 4.95
C PRO A 129 18.49 1.29 5.83
N ILE A 130 17.33 1.98 5.86
CA ILE A 130 17.18 3.24 6.58
C ILE A 130 16.51 3.03 7.94
N ASN A 131 17.13 3.59 8.98
CA ASN A 131 16.54 3.75 10.30
C ASN A 131 16.63 5.23 10.70
N GLY A 132 15.48 5.89 10.86
CA GLY A 132 15.42 7.30 11.25
C GLY A 132 14.56 8.18 10.36
N TYR A 133 14.62 9.49 10.63
CA TYR A 133 13.92 10.49 9.81
C TYR A 133 14.46 10.56 8.39
N VAL A 134 13.58 10.52 7.42
CA VAL A 134 13.91 10.59 5.99
C VAL A 134 13.95 12.05 5.54
N LYS A 135 15.16 12.62 5.36
CA LYS A 135 15.33 14.05 5.01
C LYS A 135 14.74 14.42 3.65
N ASN A 136 14.77 13.52 2.68
CA ASN A 136 14.21 13.75 1.34
C ASN A 136 13.53 12.47 0.85
N PRO A 137 12.23 12.28 1.18
CA PRO A 137 11.51 11.05 0.87
C PRO A 137 11.51 10.72 -0.63
N MET A 138 11.32 11.71 -1.51
CA MET A 138 11.33 11.48 -2.97
C MET A 138 12.68 11.00 -3.49
N LYS A 139 13.79 11.55 -2.97
CA LYS A 139 15.13 11.07 -3.32
C LYS A 139 15.33 9.61 -2.85
N MET A 140 14.92 9.31 -1.62
CA MET A 140 15.06 7.96 -1.08
C MET A 140 14.16 6.96 -1.82
N PHE A 141 12.96 7.36 -2.21
CA PHE A 141 12.06 6.56 -3.05
C PHE A 141 12.69 6.30 -4.43
N PHE A 142 13.29 7.31 -5.06
CA PHE A 142 14.03 7.14 -6.34
C PHE A 142 15.10 6.05 -6.25
N TYR A 143 15.85 6.00 -5.14
CA TYR A 143 16.89 4.99 -4.92
C TYR A 143 16.35 3.66 -4.37
N LEU A 144 15.03 3.50 -4.21
CA LEU A 144 14.38 2.33 -3.61
C LEU A 144 14.89 2.02 -2.19
N LEU A 145 15.22 3.05 -1.44
CA LEU A 145 15.67 2.95 -0.05
C LEU A 145 14.52 3.05 0.94
N ILE A 146 13.39 3.59 0.51
CA ILE A 146 12.08 3.55 1.16
C ILE A 146 11.03 3.27 0.08
N GLY A 147 9.88 2.77 0.48
CA GLY A 147 8.75 2.53 -0.42
C GLY A 147 7.47 2.31 0.36
N PRO A 148 6.98 3.36 1.09
CA PRO A 148 5.76 3.21 1.85
C PRO A 148 4.64 2.63 0.99
N GLY A 149 3.96 1.61 1.51
CA GLY A 149 2.93 0.91 0.77
C GLY A 149 2.02 0.11 1.71
N ALA A 150 1.20 -0.75 1.14
CA ALA A 150 0.44 -1.73 1.90
C ALA A 150 1.39 -2.63 2.73
N ASP A 151 0.85 -3.24 3.76
CA ASP A 151 1.42 -4.25 4.65
C ASP A 151 2.48 -3.72 5.64
N HIS A 152 3.36 -2.84 5.23
CA HIS A 152 4.52 -2.44 6.03
C HIS A 152 4.59 -0.96 6.39
N SER A 153 3.54 -0.18 6.06
CA SER A 153 3.53 1.24 6.40
C SER A 153 2.28 1.64 7.17
N CYS A 154 2.48 2.61 8.08
CA CYS A 154 1.40 3.23 8.82
C CYS A 154 1.34 4.71 8.46
N PHE A 155 0.16 5.16 8.07
CA PHE A 155 -0.09 6.51 7.56
C PHE A 155 -0.98 7.30 8.51
N ARG A 156 -0.69 8.57 8.70
CA ARG A 156 -1.63 9.47 9.35
C ARG A 156 -2.88 9.62 8.48
N LYS A 157 -4.07 9.44 9.06
CA LYS A 157 -5.35 9.45 8.34
C LYS A 157 -5.55 10.74 7.54
N GLU A 158 -5.28 11.90 8.14
CA GLU A 158 -5.40 13.22 7.49
C GLU A 158 -4.61 13.32 6.18
N LEU A 159 -3.44 12.64 6.12
CA LEU A 159 -2.63 12.62 4.90
C LEU A 159 -3.36 11.91 3.75
N LEU A 160 -4.00 10.77 4.04
CA LEU A 160 -4.73 9.98 3.04
C LEU A 160 -6.09 10.62 2.68
N GLU A 161 -6.72 11.35 3.60
CA GLU A 161 -7.90 12.17 3.29
C GLU A 161 -7.56 13.30 2.32
N LYS A 162 -6.39 13.93 2.50
CA LYS A 162 -5.90 14.99 1.61
C LYS A 162 -5.41 14.46 0.26
N TYR A 163 -4.83 13.27 0.24
CA TYR A 163 -4.29 12.62 -0.95
C TYR A 163 -4.91 11.21 -1.12
N PRO A 164 -6.20 11.10 -1.52
CA PRO A 164 -6.82 9.79 -1.71
C PRO A 164 -6.20 9.03 -2.89
N TYR A 165 -6.34 7.71 -2.88
CA TYR A 165 -5.99 6.88 -4.03
C TYR A 165 -6.76 7.30 -5.28
N ASN A 166 -6.10 7.28 -6.44
CA ASN A 166 -6.75 7.56 -7.71
C ASN A 166 -7.53 6.32 -8.17
N VAL A 167 -8.87 6.43 -8.16
CA VAL A 167 -9.79 5.32 -8.48
C VAL A 167 -9.73 4.85 -9.95
N HIS A 168 -9.13 5.64 -10.84
CA HIS A 168 -8.94 5.28 -12.24
C HIS A 168 -7.72 4.38 -12.45
N ILE A 169 -6.84 4.26 -11.45
CA ILE A 169 -5.62 3.46 -11.50
C ILE A 169 -5.84 2.19 -10.68
N ARG A 170 -5.64 1.03 -11.33
CA ARG A 170 -5.82 -0.30 -10.73
C ARG A 170 -4.50 -1.06 -10.56
N ARG A 171 -3.41 -0.51 -11.12
CA ARG A 171 -2.07 -1.09 -11.05
C ARG A 171 -1.05 0.02 -10.82
N PHE A 172 -0.09 -0.25 -9.94
CA PHE A 172 0.90 0.74 -9.50
C PHE A 172 0.25 1.98 -8.85
N GLU A 173 -0.94 1.81 -8.29
CA GLU A 173 -1.70 2.84 -7.59
C GLU A 173 -0.95 3.39 -6.38
N ASP A 174 -0.19 2.54 -5.67
CA ASP A 174 0.66 2.97 -4.56
C ASP A 174 1.77 3.91 -5.04
N GLY A 175 2.42 3.58 -6.17
CA GLY A 175 3.43 4.44 -6.77
C GLY A 175 2.87 5.83 -7.14
N GLU A 176 1.68 5.90 -7.70
CA GLU A 176 0.99 7.16 -8.02
C GLU A 176 0.68 7.95 -6.74
N LEU A 177 0.13 7.29 -5.73
CA LEU A 177 -0.14 7.91 -4.43
C LEU A 177 1.15 8.49 -3.83
N LEU A 178 2.23 7.72 -3.77
CA LEU A 178 3.50 8.15 -3.22
C LEU A 178 4.09 9.37 -3.95
N MET A 179 3.91 9.46 -5.27
CA MET A 179 4.33 10.63 -6.04
C MET A 179 3.63 11.91 -5.61
N ARG A 180 2.39 11.83 -5.10
CA ARG A 180 1.64 13.01 -4.61
C ARG A 180 1.91 13.32 -3.15
N LEU A 181 2.05 12.32 -2.30
CA LEU A 181 2.13 12.56 -0.86
C LEU A 181 3.56 12.72 -0.33
N LEU A 182 4.57 11.99 -0.83
CA LEU A 182 5.95 12.04 -0.30
C LEU A 182 6.61 13.43 -0.33
N PRO A 183 6.36 14.31 -1.32
CA PRO A 183 6.90 15.66 -1.29
C PRO A 183 6.48 16.50 -0.08
N ASN A 184 5.35 16.14 0.54
CA ASN A 184 4.72 16.90 1.62
C ASN A 184 4.64 16.11 2.93
N ALA A 185 5.18 14.89 2.98
CA ALA A 185 5.09 14.00 4.12
C ALA A 185 6.40 13.93 4.90
N LYS A 186 6.31 13.85 6.21
CA LYS A 186 7.41 13.55 7.12
C LYS A 186 7.43 12.04 7.36
N VAL A 187 8.47 11.39 6.88
CA VAL A 187 8.62 9.93 6.92
C VAL A 187 9.66 9.54 7.96
N TYR A 188 9.32 8.58 8.79
CA TYR A 188 10.27 7.83 9.62
C TYR A 188 10.37 6.42 9.08
N SER A 189 11.58 5.95 8.86
CA SER A 189 11.86 4.64 8.29
C SER A 189 12.50 3.73 9.32
N SER A 190 12.13 2.43 9.31
CA SER A 190 12.64 1.42 10.25
C SER A 190 12.92 0.11 9.52
N SER A 191 14.06 -0.51 9.80
CA SER A 191 14.43 -1.82 9.26
C SER A 191 13.71 -3.01 9.93
N LYS A 192 12.86 -2.76 10.95
CA LYS A 192 12.10 -3.82 11.63
C LYS A 192 11.03 -4.36 10.70
N PRO A 193 10.93 -5.68 10.48
CA PRO A 193 9.83 -6.25 9.72
C PRO A 193 8.55 -6.25 10.56
N VAL A 194 7.42 -5.91 9.93
CA VAL A 194 6.10 -5.84 10.57
C VAL A 194 5.06 -6.71 9.88
N ALA A 195 5.34 -7.17 8.66
CA ALA A 195 4.43 -8.00 7.88
C ALA A 195 5.16 -9.15 7.17
N LEU A 196 4.42 -10.20 6.87
CA LEU A 196 4.81 -11.33 6.02
C LEU A 196 4.01 -11.24 4.71
N VAL A 197 4.73 -11.05 3.61
CA VAL A 197 4.16 -10.91 2.27
C VAL A 197 4.26 -12.25 1.52
N HIS A 198 3.13 -12.69 0.98
CA HIS A 198 2.99 -13.92 0.20
C HIS A 198 3.00 -13.61 -1.30
N GLY A 199 4.19 -13.38 -1.87
CA GLY A 199 4.38 -12.96 -3.27
C GLY A 199 3.82 -13.91 -4.34
N GLU A 200 3.49 -15.15 -3.99
CA GLU A 200 2.85 -16.13 -4.88
C GLU A 200 1.43 -15.74 -5.31
N TYR A 201 0.77 -14.85 -4.55
CA TYR A 201 -0.56 -14.31 -4.84
C TYR A 201 -0.54 -12.95 -5.53
N ALA A 202 0.65 -12.42 -5.86
CA ALA A 202 0.83 -11.06 -6.37
C ALA A 202 0.03 -10.80 -7.65
N CYS A 203 -0.80 -9.76 -7.62
CA CYS A 203 -1.64 -9.36 -8.76
C CYS A 203 -0.83 -8.82 -9.95
N ALA A 204 0.40 -8.37 -9.71
CA ALA A 204 1.29 -7.85 -10.75
C ALA A 204 1.66 -8.88 -11.84
N SER A 205 1.53 -10.18 -11.55
CA SER A 205 1.79 -11.29 -12.48
C SER A 205 0.65 -11.54 -13.47
N LYS A 206 -0.54 -10.92 -13.26
CA LYS A 206 -1.71 -11.15 -14.12
C LYS A 206 -1.61 -10.35 -15.41
N PRO A 207 -2.01 -10.93 -16.56
CA PRO A 207 -2.00 -10.21 -17.84
C PRO A 207 -2.88 -8.97 -17.75
N ARG A 208 -2.39 -7.90 -18.37
CA ARG A 208 -3.02 -6.59 -18.45
C ARG A 208 -4.31 -6.68 -19.26
N LYS A 209 -5.43 -6.21 -18.71
CA LYS A 209 -6.73 -6.17 -19.40
C LYS A 209 -6.94 -4.85 -20.15
N ASN A 210 -6.60 -3.72 -19.53
CA ASN A 210 -6.76 -2.39 -20.10
C ASN A 210 -5.52 -1.54 -19.80
N PRO A 211 -4.85 -0.98 -20.80
CA PRO A 211 -3.71 -0.08 -20.60
C PRO A 211 -3.99 1.14 -19.73
N LEU A 212 -5.22 1.65 -19.79
CA LEU A 212 -5.62 2.84 -19.01
C LEU A 212 -5.81 2.56 -17.51
N ASP A 213 -5.78 1.29 -17.09
CA ASP A 213 -5.82 0.92 -15.67
C ASP A 213 -4.46 1.11 -14.98
N ASP A 214 -3.39 1.34 -15.72
CA ASP A 214 -2.03 1.46 -15.21
C ASP A 214 -1.62 2.92 -15.01
N TYR A 215 -0.89 3.18 -13.90
CA TYR A 215 -0.32 4.50 -13.64
C TYR A 215 0.55 5.02 -14.79
N PHE A 216 1.22 4.14 -15.54
CA PHE A 216 2.06 4.52 -16.68
C PHE A 216 1.31 5.27 -17.78
N ALA A 217 -0.01 5.08 -17.89
CA ALA A 217 -0.85 5.84 -18.84
C ALA A 217 -0.99 7.33 -18.43
N TYR A 218 -0.75 7.65 -17.16
CA TYR A 218 -0.97 8.98 -16.57
C TYR A 218 0.31 9.70 -16.20
N LEU A 219 1.48 9.16 -16.53
CA LEU A 219 2.76 9.80 -16.21
C LEU A 219 2.85 11.20 -16.82
N ASP A 220 3.12 12.20 -15.97
CA ASP A 220 3.28 13.60 -16.37
C ASP A 220 4.69 14.10 -16.00
N PHE A 221 5.57 14.12 -16.99
CA PHE A 221 6.96 14.56 -16.84
C PHE A 221 7.11 16.07 -16.61
N SER A 222 6.04 16.85 -16.81
CA SER A 222 6.06 18.30 -16.64
C SER A 222 5.86 18.73 -15.18
N LYS A 223 5.20 17.89 -14.38
CA LYS A 223 4.82 18.21 -13.01
C LYS A 223 5.85 17.79 -11.97
N GLY A 224 5.84 18.49 -10.84
CA GLY A 224 6.64 18.18 -9.68
C GLY A 224 8.07 18.69 -9.69
N GLY A 225 8.76 18.53 -8.57
CA GLY A 225 10.16 18.87 -8.38
C GLY A 225 11.12 17.88 -9.05
N PHE A 226 12.41 18.17 -8.97
CA PHE A 226 13.48 17.39 -9.62
C PHE A 226 13.36 15.88 -9.33
N TRP A 227 13.27 15.48 -8.06
CA TRP A 227 13.22 14.06 -7.69
C TRP A 227 11.92 13.36 -8.12
N GLN A 228 10.78 14.07 -8.14
CA GLN A 228 9.54 13.52 -8.70
C GLN A 228 9.71 13.20 -10.19
N LYS A 229 10.27 14.13 -10.96
CA LYS A 229 10.54 13.92 -12.39
C LYS A 229 11.52 12.76 -12.62
N MET A 230 12.54 12.63 -11.77
CA MET A 230 13.47 11.51 -11.83
C MET A 230 12.79 10.16 -11.52
N CYS A 231 11.88 10.12 -10.54
CA CYS A 231 11.09 8.91 -10.26
C CYS A 231 10.21 8.53 -11.46
N VAL A 232 9.47 9.48 -12.02
CA VAL A 232 8.63 9.26 -13.20
C VAL A 232 9.48 8.71 -14.37
N TYR A 233 10.63 9.30 -14.62
CA TYR A 233 11.53 8.86 -15.68
C TYR A 233 12.09 7.45 -15.44
N LYS A 234 12.49 7.15 -14.20
CA LYS A 234 12.95 5.82 -13.81
C LYS A 234 11.87 4.77 -14.00
N MET A 235 10.66 5.02 -13.48
CA MET A 235 9.51 4.11 -13.64
C MET A 235 9.20 3.86 -15.12
N PHE A 236 9.27 4.89 -15.96
CA PHE A 236 9.10 4.76 -17.39
C PHE A 236 10.18 3.85 -18.02
N LEU A 237 11.46 4.07 -17.72
CA LEU A 237 12.55 3.28 -18.27
C LEU A 237 12.47 1.80 -17.85
N GLU A 238 12.16 1.54 -16.58
CA GLU A 238 12.08 0.17 -16.04
C GLU A 238 10.92 -0.63 -16.62
N ASN A 239 9.86 0.06 -17.07
CA ASN A 239 8.65 -0.59 -17.55
C ASN A 239 8.39 -0.41 -19.05
N ARG A 240 9.29 0.24 -19.79
CA ARG A 240 9.13 0.55 -21.22
C ARG A 240 8.89 -0.68 -22.11
N GLU A 241 9.46 -1.83 -21.72
CA GLU A 241 9.30 -3.08 -22.48
C GLU A 241 7.93 -3.72 -22.25
N LEU A 242 7.34 -3.50 -21.08
CA LEU A 242 5.99 -3.97 -20.75
C LEU A 242 4.90 -3.12 -21.41
N TYR A 243 5.25 -1.90 -21.82
CA TYR A 243 4.32 -0.91 -22.36
C TYR A 243 4.87 -0.22 -23.62
N PRO A 244 5.18 -0.96 -24.69
CA PRO A 244 5.80 -0.40 -25.89
C PRO A 244 4.93 0.68 -26.57
N GLU A 245 3.59 0.58 -26.47
CA GLU A 245 2.66 1.56 -27.01
C GLU A 245 2.72 2.94 -26.35
N TYR A 246 3.22 3.05 -25.11
CA TYR A 246 3.38 4.36 -24.45
C TYR A 246 4.71 5.04 -24.77
N GLY A 247 5.73 4.27 -25.13
CA GLY A 247 7.03 4.80 -25.54
C GLY A 247 6.91 5.84 -26.65
N HIS A 248 6.14 5.56 -27.68
CA HIS A 248 5.96 6.45 -28.82
C HIS A 248 5.15 7.71 -28.53
N GLN A 249 4.11 7.64 -27.70
CA GLN A 249 3.27 8.79 -27.38
C GLN A 249 3.95 9.78 -26.42
N HIS A 250 4.72 9.28 -25.45
CA HIS A 250 5.44 10.13 -24.50
C HIS A 250 6.71 10.71 -25.08
N TYR A 251 7.47 9.98 -25.91
CA TYR A 251 8.59 10.54 -26.68
C TYR A 251 8.13 11.68 -27.58
N ALA A 252 7.01 11.53 -28.27
CA ALA A 252 6.48 12.58 -29.14
C ALA A 252 6.08 13.85 -28.36
N LYS A 253 5.64 13.75 -27.10
CA LYS A 253 5.35 14.91 -26.24
C LYS A 253 6.60 15.55 -25.63
N MET A 254 7.66 14.78 -25.35
CA MET A 254 8.93 15.31 -24.82
C MET A 254 9.76 16.07 -25.86
N TYR A 255 9.69 15.70 -27.13
CA TYR A 255 10.50 16.28 -28.21
C TYR A 255 9.75 17.29 -29.11
N LYS A 256 8.48 17.57 -28.81
CA LYS A 256 7.67 18.60 -29.50
C LYS A 256 7.61 19.94 -28.78
N ARG A 257 8.66 20.26 -27.97
CA ARG A 257 8.87 21.60 -27.42
C ARG A 257 10.17 22.19 -27.90
#